data_82980fc5535b158ee216bda50384c81f
#
_entry.id   82980fc5535b158ee216bda50384c81f
#
_cell.length_a   1.000
_cell.length_b   1.000
_cell.length_c   1.000
_cell.angle_alpha   90.00
_cell.angle_beta   90.00
_cell.angle_gamma   90.00
#
_symmetry.space_group_name_H-M   'P 1'
#
loop_
_entity.id
_entity.type
_entity.pdbx_description
1 polymer ?
#
loop_
_entity_poly.entity_id
_entity_poly.type
_entity_poly.pdbx_seq_one_letter_code
_entity_poly.pdbx_strand_id
1 'polypeptide(L)'
;MKKVLNIFGDICSDKWCDEDVTPTEVSTQLSGLTASDELEVNINCYGGEVFAAVAIANMIANSPAVKTFNVIGICASAATILFNASDKVNISKGAMMMYHKPLVVMRGNANDFRKQIEILDKIESENIISNLCIRTKKPADELSTLIDNEWWLTSDEAIQNLGFVLSSSTAIENTAKTKQENIYKNYLEKKKALSASNAFDLFINHKNSLKQ
;
A
#
# COMPACT_ATOMS: atom_id res chain seq x y z
N MET A 1 -10.69 23.59 -10.30
CA MET A 1 -11.29 22.41 -10.98
C MET A 1 -11.20 21.19 -10.09
N LYS A 2 -11.92 20.08 -10.43
CA LYS A 2 -11.77 18.81 -9.71
C LYS A 2 -10.91 17.86 -10.55
N LYS A 3 -9.84 17.35 -9.96
CA LYS A 3 -8.96 16.35 -10.55
C LYS A 3 -9.13 15.04 -9.79
N VAL A 4 -9.19 13.92 -10.51
CA VAL A 4 -9.27 12.57 -9.93
C VAL A 4 -7.96 11.84 -10.24
N LEU A 5 -7.32 11.32 -9.20
CA LEU A 5 -6.15 10.45 -9.27
C LEU A 5 -6.58 9.06 -8.79
N ASN A 6 -6.48 8.07 -9.66
CA ASN A 6 -6.81 6.68 -9.32
C ASN A 6 -5.53 5.87 -9.09
N ILE A 7 -5.42 5.26 -7.93
CA ILE A 7 -4.35 4.35 -7.54
C ILE A 7 -4.96 2.94 -7.52
N PHE A 8 -4.99 2.27 -8.67
CA PHE A 8 -5.73 1.01 -8.86
C PHE A 8 -4.86 -0.20 -9.22
N GLY A 9 -3.59 0.00 -9.51
CA GLY A 9 -2.60 -1.04 -9.76
C GLY A 9 -1.54 -1.13 -8.68
N ASP A 10 -0.53 -1.93 -8.93
CA ASP A 10 0.63 -2.02 -8.04
C ASP A 10 1.46 -0.72 -8.15
N ILE A 11 2.00 -0.27 -7.03
CA ILE A 11 2.89 0.90 -6.98
C ILE A 11 4.31 0.44 -7.31
N CYS A 12 4.91 1.02 -8.35
CA CYS A 12 6.23 0.63 -8.81
C CYS A 12 7.02 1.81 -9.38
N SER A 13 8.32 1.68 -9.44
CA SER A 13 9.22 2.67 -10.08
C SER A 13 9.08 2.64 -11.59
N ASP A 14 8.97 1.44 -12.16
CA ASP A 14 8.77 1.17 -13.58
C ASP A 14 7.59 0.23 -13.78
N LYS A 15 6.75 0.51 -14.79
CA LYS A 15 5.57 -0.30 -15.09
C LYS A 15 5.90 -1.70 -15.58
N TRP A 16 5.18 -2.68 -15.07
CA TRP A 16 5.14 -4.05 -15.57
C TRP A 16 3.86 -4.35 -16.34
N CYS A 17 2.78 -3.61 -16.03
CA CYS A 17 1.51 -3.66 -16.73
C CYS A 17 0.85 -2.28 -16.75
N ASP A 18 -0.14 -2.10 -17.62
CA ASP A 18 -0.77 -0.80 -17.88
C ASP A 18 -1.46 -0.20 -16.65
N GLU A 19 -1.94 -1.06 -15.76
CA GLU A 19 -2.63 -0.66 -14.52
C GLU A 19 -1.69 -0.15 -13.42
N ASP A 20 -0.39 -0.45 -13.50
CA ASP A 20 0.59 -0.05 -12.48
C ASP A 20 0.71 1.47 -12.39
N VAL A 21 1.00 1.94 -11.19
CA VAL A 21 1.07 3.37 -10.86
C VAL A 21 2.51 3.76 -10.53
N THR A 22 3.05 4.71 -11.28
CA THR A 22 4.42 5.20 -11.10
C THR A 22 4.46 6.63 -10.56
N PRO A 23 5.54 7.03 -9.85
CA PRO A 23 5.77 8.42 -9.44
C PRO A 23 5.74 9.40 -10.62
N THR A 24 6.27 9.01 -11.78
CA THR A 24 6.31 9.85 -12.98
C THR A 24 4.92 10.20 -13.49
N GLU A 25 4.02 9.21 -13.53
CA GLU A 25 2.63 9.44 -13.96
C GLU A 25 1.87 10.32 -12.97
N VAL A 26 2.04 10.05 -11.67
CA VAL A 26 1.41 10.87 -10.63
C VAL A 26 1.91 12.31 -10.69
N SER A 27 3.23 12.52 -10.87
CA SER A 27 3.81 13.86 -11.07
C SER A 27 3.16 14.59 -12.24
N THR A 28 2.99 13.90 -13.36
CA THR A 28 2.34 14.47 -14.56
C THR A 28 0.88 14.83 -14.28
N GLN A 29 0.15 13.96 -13.58
CA GLN A 29 -1.25 14.20 -13.24
C GLN A 29 -1.43 15.34 -12.24
N LEU A 30 -0.49 15.58 -11.32
CA LEU A 30 -0.54 16.65 -10.33
C LEU A 30 -0.10 18.00 -10.90
N SER A 31 0.53 18.01 -12.07
CA SER A 31 1.05 19.23 -12.69
C SER A 31 -0.06 20.25 -12.95
N GLY A 32 0.21 21.52 -12.64
CA GLY A 32 -0.69 22.64 -12.87
C GLY A 32 -1.84 22.78 -11.87
N LEU A 33 -1.93 21.93 -10.85
CA LEU A 33 -2.91 22.12 -9.76
C LEU A 33 -2.57 23.32 -8.91
N THR A 34 -3.61 24.05 -8.49
CA THR A 34 -3.54 25.26 -7.66
C THR A 34 -4.30 25.06 -6.34
N ALA A 35 -4.17 25.99 -5.41
CA ALA A 35 -4.90 25.97 -4.13
C ALA A 35 -6.42 26.09 -4.25
N SER A 36 -6.93 26.50 -5.42
CA SER A 36 -8.38 26.56 -5.70
C SER A 36 -8.93 25.26 -6.30
N ASP A 37 -8.07 24.29 -6.54
CA ASP A 37 -8.44 22.99 -7.12
C ASP A 37 -8.70 21.94 -6.04
N GLU A 38 -9.47 20.92 -6.40
CA GLU A 38 -9.73 19.74 -5.58
C GLU A 38 -9.03 18.53 -6.21
N LEU A 39 -8.31 17.77 -5.38
CA LEU A 39 -7.69 16.52 -5.75
C LEU A 39 -8.39 15.37 -5.02
N GLU A 40 -9.09 14.53 -5.76
CA GLU A 40 -9.67 13.31 -5.24
C GLU A 40 -8.75 12.13 -5.55
N VAL A 41 -8.28 11.45 -4.51
CA VAL A 41 -7.39 10.29 -4.62
C VAL A 41 -8.17 9.03 -4.27
N ASN A 42 -8.50 8.23 -5.27
CA ASN A 42 -9.20 6.96 -5.09
C ASN A 42 -8.21 5.81 -5.02
N ILE A 43 -8.31 4.99 -3.99
CA ILE A 43 -7.36 3.92 -3.69
C ILE A 43 -8.07 2.57 -3.76
N ASN A 44 -7.56 1.69 -4.63
CA ASN A 44 -7.88 0.27 -4.71
C ASN A 44 -6.59 -0.48 -5.09
N CYS A 45 -5.67 -0.60 -4.12
CA CYS A 45 -4.28 -0.98 -4.37
C CYS A 45 -3.77 -1.91 -3.26
N TYR A 46 -3.08 -2.96 -3.68
CA TYR A 46 -2.45 -3.92 -2.75
C TYR A 46 -1.06 -3.48 -2.26
N GLY A 47 -0.53 -2.37 -2.76
CA GLY A 47 0.77 -1.86 -2.38
C GLY A 47 1.80 -1.92 -3.50
N GLY A 48 3.02 -2.28 -3.17
CA GLY A 48 4.14 -2.36 -4.11
C GLY A 48 5.44 -1.84 -3.51
N GLU A 49 6.23 -1.12 -4.29
CA GLU A 49 7.52 -0.59 -3.87
C GLU A 49 7.38 0.56 -2.87
N VAL A 50 7.98 0.41 -1.70
CA VAL A 50 7.89 1.39 -0.60
C VAL A 50 8.37 2.77 -1.02
N PHE A 51 9.54 2.87 -1.67
CA PHE A 51 10.09 4.17 -2.06
C PHE A 51 9.31 4.86 -3.17
N ALA A 52 8.69 4.10 -4.08
CA ALA A 52 7.76 4.66 -5.06
C ALA A 52 6.50 5.21 -4.35
N ALA A 53 5.96 4.48 -3.38
CA ALA A 53 4.83 4.95 -2.57
C ALA A 53 5.16 6.21 -1.76
N VAL A 54 6.33 6.26 -1.12
CA VAL A 54 6.81 7.46 -0.40
C VAL A 54 6.94 8.65 -1.33
N ALA A 55 7.48 8.45 -2.54
CA ALA A 55 7.60 9.52 -3.54
C ALA A 55 6.21 10.05 -3.94
N ILE A 56 5.27 9.16 -4.25
CA ILE A 56 3.89 9.52 -4.59
C ILE A 56 3.21 10.26 -3.43
N ALA A 57 3.33 9.74 -2.20
CA ALA A 57 2.77 10.37 -1.01
C ALA A 57 3.26 11.81 -0.83
N ASN A 58 4.57 12.04 -0.98
CA ASN A 58 5.17 13.36 -0.88
C ASN A 58 4.71 14.29 -2.02
N MET A 59 4.57 13.79 -3.25
CA MET A 59 4.04 14.58 -4.37
C MET A 59 2.59 15.01 -4.10
N ILE A 60 1.74 14.11 -3.62
CA ILE A 60 0.37 14.42 -3.24
C ILE A 60 0.35 15.42 -2.08
N ALA A 61 1.16 15.21 -1.03
CA ALA A 61 1.23 16.09 0.12
C ALA A 61 1.65 17.52 -0.27
N ASN A 62 2.62 17.65 -1.17
CA ASN A 62 3.14 18.93 -1.65
C ASN A 62 2.25 19.61 -2.70
N SER A 63 1.25 18.92 -3.25
CA SER A 63 0.27 19.56 -4.14
C SER A 63 -0.49 20.64 -3.38
N PRO A 64 -0.69 21.83 -3.95
CA PRO A 64 -1.43 22.92 -3.29
C PRO A 64 -2.94 22.66 -3.24
N ALA A 65 -3.47 21.72 -4.02
CA ALA A 65 -4.90 21.40 -4.09
C ALA A 65 -5.47 20.88 -2.76
N VAL A 66 -6.76 21.08 -2.54
CA VAL A 66 -7.49 20.46 -1.42
C VAL A 66 -7.67 18.98 -1.68
N LYS A 67 -7.17 18.13 -0.79
CA LYS A 67 -7.09 16.67 -0.99
C LYS A 67 -8.21 15.92 -0.28
N THR A 68 -8.77 14.92 -0.95
CA THR A 68 -9.70 13.95 -0.38
C THR A 68 -9.24 12.54 -0.76
N PHE A 69 -9.03 11.68 0.22
CA PHE A 69 -8.64 10.29 0.01
C PHE A 69 -9.86 9.38 0.19
N ASN A 70 -10.04 8.43 -0.73
CA ASN A 70 -11.14 7.47 -0.71
C ASN A 70 -10.59 6.05 -0.88
N VAL A 71 -10.70 5.22 0.14
CA VAL A 71 -10.47 3.78 0.02
C VAL A 71 -11.75 3.14 -0.51
N ILE A 72 -11.72 2.69 -1.76
CA ILE A 72 -12.93 2.19 -2.44
C ILE A 72 -13.05 0.66 -2.48
N GLY A 73 -11.96 -0.07 -2.33
CA GLY A 73 -11.93 -1.53 -2.28
C GLY A 73 -10.90 -2.03 -1.28
N ILE A 74 -9.64 -1.86 -1.60
CA ILE A 74 -8.53 -2.22 -0.69
C ILE A 74 -7.46 -1.13 -0.68
N CYS A 75 -6.85 -0.95 0.48
CA CYS A 75 -5.61 -0.18 0.61
C CYS A 75 -4.66 -0.98 1.51
N ALA A 76 -3.64 -1.60 0.93
CA ALA A 76 -2.79 -2.55 1.63
C ALA A 76 -1.29 -2.23 1.45
N SER A 77 -0.47 -2.64 2.43
CA SER A 77 0.99 -2.57 2.35
C SER A 77 1.46 -1.13 2.03
N ALA A 78 2.35 -0.95 1.04
CA ALA A 78 2.88 0.36 0.65
C ALA A 78 1.79 1.37 0.25
N ALA A 79 0.60 0.95 -0.20
CA ALA A 79 -0.50 1.85 -0.48
C ALA A 79 -1.00 2.62 0.76
N THR A 80 -0.79 2.10 1.95
CA THR A 80 -1.15 2.77 3.20
C THR A 80 -0.28 3.99 3.52
N ILE A 81 0.85 4.16 2.83
CA ILE A 81 1.76 5.30 2.96
C ILE A 81 1.25 6.54 2.22
N LEU A 82 0.31 6.38 1.27
CA LEU A 82 -0.14 7.44 0.37
C LEU A 82 -0.79 8.64 1.07
N PHE A 83 -1.27 8.48 2.29
CA PHE A 83 -1.88 9.54 3.09
C PHE A 83 -1.20 9.66 4.46
N ASN A 84 -1.11 10.88 4.96
CA ASN A 84 -0.55 11.17 6.28
C ASN A 84 -1.54 10.84 7.40
N ALA A 85 -1.02 10.69 8.62
CA ALA A 85 -1.85 10.42 9.80
C ALA A 85 -2.90 11.51 10.09
N SER A 86 -2.69 12.75 9.64
CA SER A 86 -3.60 13.88 9.80
C SER A 86 -4.65 14.00 8.69
N ASP A 87 -4.49 13.30 7.57
CA ASP A 87 -5.40 13.40 6.45
C ASP A 87 -6.77 12.78 6.78
N LYS A 88 -7.82 13.40 6.26
CA LYS A 88 -9.16 12.83 6.29
C LYS A 88 -9.27 11.77 5.20
N VAL A 89 -9.49 10.52 5.60
CA VAL A 89 -9.64 9.38 4.70
C VAL A 89 -11.07 8.86 4.78
N ASN A 90 -11.74 8.81 3.64
CA ASN A 90 -13.03 8.14 3.52
C ASN A 90 -12.79 6.66 3.18
N ILE A 91 -13.65 5.79 3.69
CA ILE A 91 -13.62 4.36 3.36
C ILE A 91 -15.01 3.89 2.94
N SER A 92 -15.09 3.16 1.86
CA SER A 92 -16.35 2.58 1.37
C SER A 92 -16.74 1.38 2.22
N LYS A 93 -18.04 1.14 2.37
CA LYS A 93 -18.53 -0.05 3.06
C LYS A 93 -18.03 -1.33 2.35
N GLY A 94 -17.45 -2.24 3.13
CA GLY A 94 -16.86 -3.47 2.61
C GLY A 94 -15.44 -3.34 2.07
N ALA A 95 -14.89 -2.12 2.00
CA ALA A 95 -13.47 -1.94 1.73
C ALA A 95 -12.61 -2.41 2.91
N MET A 96 -11.37 -2.76 2.63
CA MET A 96 -10.44 -3.29 3.63
C MET A 96 -9.12 -2.53 3.62
N MET A 97 -8.46 -2.56 4.78
CA MET A 97 -7.09 -2.09 4.94
C MET A 97 -6.19 -3.24 5.37
N MET A 98 -4.89 -3.17 5.02
CA MET A 98 -3.91 -4.11 5.56
C MET A 98 -2.56 -3.42 5.77
N TYR A 99 -2.02 -3.60 6.95
CA TYR A 99 -0.67 -3.19 7.33
C TYR A 99 0.17 -4.41 7.63
N HIS A 100 1.40 -4.41 7.15
CA HIS A 100 2.40 -5.41 7.47
C HIS A 100 3.81 -4.80 7.49
N LYS A 101 4.78 -5.54 8.03
CA LYS A 101 6.18 -5.16 8.00
C LYS A 101 6.72 -5.13 6.58
N PRO A 102 7.64 -4.21 6.24
CA PRO A 102 8.26 -4.18 4.93
C PRO A 102 9.04 -5.48 4.69
N LEU A 103 8.96 -5.98 3.46
CA LEU A 103 9.64 -7.21 3.07
C LEU A 103 10.53 -6.97 1.85
N VAL A 104 11.56 -7.81 1.70
CA VAL A 104 12.45 -7.79 0.55
C VAL A 104 12.85 -9.22 0.18
N VAL A 105 13.08 -9.42 -1.12
CA VAL A 105 13.77 -10.62 -1.64
C VAL A 105 15.14 -10.17 -2.13
N MET A 106 16.20 -10.75 -1.57
CA MET A 106 17.57 -10.37 -1.93
C MET A 106 18.53 -11.55 -1.91
N ARG A 107 19.67 -11.36 -2.59
CA ARG A 107 20.83 -12.26 -2.54
C ARG A 107 22.02 -11.47 -2.07
N GLY A 108 22.84 -12.07 -1.19
CA GLY A 108 24.02 -11.40 -0.68
C GLY A 108 24.74 -12.24 0.38
N ASN A 109 25.80 -11.70 0.96
CA ASN A 109 26.51 -12.26 2.09
C ASN A 109 25.92 -11.80 3.44
N ALA A 110 26.44 -12.29 4.55
CA ALA A 110 25.94 -11.96 5.89
C ALA A 110 25.94 -10.45 6.20
N ASN A 111 26.89 -9.70 5.67
CA ASN A 111 26.96 -8.26 5.90
C ASN A 111 25.87 -7.52 5.09
N ASP A 112 25.57 -7.99 3.88
CA ASP A 112 24.50 -7.42 3.05
C ASP A 112 23.15 -7.63 3.74
N PHE A 113 22.90 -8.81 4.29
CA PHE A 113 21.69 -9.11 5.06
C PHE A 113 21.56 -8.22 6.31
N ARG A 114 22.64 -8.01 7.09
CA ARG A 114 22.57 -7.12 8.26
C ARG A 114 22.23 -5.68 7.88
N LYS A 115 22.86 -5.16 6.81
CA LYS A 115 22.53 -3.83 6.30
C LYS A 115 21.07 -3.73 5.84
N GLN A 116 20.56 -4.78 5.20
CA GLN A 116 19.18 -4.78 4.73
C GLN A 116 18.19 -4.83 5.90
N ILE A 117 18.47 -5.56 6.97
CA ILE A 117 17.67 -5.55 8.19
C ILE A 117 17.57 -4.13 8.75
N GLU A 118 18.71 -3.42 8.90
CA GLU A 118 18.72 -2.05 9.39
C GLU A 118 17.88 -1.09 8.51
N ILE A 119 17.86 -1.32 7.19
CA ILE A 119 17.04 -0.52 6.26
C ILE A 119 15.55 -0.82 6.46
N LEU A 120 15.18 -2.10 6.59
CA LEU A 120 13.79 -2.51 6.82
C LEU A 120 13.26 -1.96 8.14
N ASP A 121 14.06 -2.01 9.21
CA ASP A 121 13.70 -1.45 10.52
C ASP A 121 13.46 0.06 10.44
N LYS A 122 14.28 0.80 9.68
CA LYS A 122 14.07 2.24 9.44
C LYS A 122 12.80 2.50 8.64
N ILE A 123 12.54 1.72 7.61
CA ILE A 123 11.30 1.84 6.83
C ILE A 123 10.08 1.58 7.72
N GLU A 124 10.12 0.54 8.55
CA GLU A 124 9.04 0.23 9.48
C GLU A 124 8.78 1.41 10.43
N SER A 125 9.84 1.87 11.13
CA SER A 125 9.71 2.91 12.13
C SER A 125 9.24 4.25 11.55
N GLU A 126 9.84 4.71 10.45
CA GLU A 126 9.61 6.06 9.90
C GLU A 126 8.35 6.15 9.05
N ASN A 127 8.07 5.12 8.24
CA ASN A 127 6.99 5.22 7.24
C ASN A 127 5.68 4.54 7.69
N ILE A 128 5.73 3.60 8.62
CA ILE A 128 4.56 2.84 9.04
C ILE A 128 4.20 3.16 10.48
N ILE A 129 5.06 2.84 11.43
CA ILE A 129 4.76 2.94 12.86
C ILE A 129 4.54 4.39 13.29
N SER A 130 5.37 5.33 12.85
CA SER A 130 5.23 6.75 13.22
C SER A 130 3.84 7.30 12.84
N ASN A 131 3.37 7.01 11.63
CA ASN A 131 2.06 7.43 11.16
C ASN A 131 0.92 6.72 11.91
N LEU A 132 1.06 5.42 12.16
CA LEU A 132 0.08 4.65 12.92
C LEU A 132 -0.01 5.13 14.38
N CYS A 133 1.09 5.45 15.06
CA CYS A 133 1.09 6.00 16.42
C CYS A 133 0.27 7.29 16.50
N ILE A 134 0.48 8.21 15.54
CA ILE A 134 -0.26 9.48 15.51
C ILE A 134 -1.75 9.23 15.28
N ARG A 135 -2.09 8.33 14.36
CA ARG A 135 -3.47 8.07 13.96
C ARG A 135 -4.27 7.27 15.00
N THR A 136 -3.68 6.20 15.54
CA THR A 136 -4.36 5.27 16.44
C THR A 136 -4.24 5.65 17.91
N LYS A 137 -3.24 6.48 18.28
CA LYS A 137 -2.81 6.77 19.65
C LYS A 137 -2.30 5.54 20.41
N LYS A 138 -2.02 4.45 19.73
CA LYS A 138 -1.43 3.23 20.30
C LYS A 138 0.10 3.35 20.40
N PRO A 139 0.73 2.67 21.36
CA PRO A 139 2.18 2.62 21.48
C PRO A 139 2.82 1.82 20.33
N ALA A 140 4.07 2.16 20.00
CA ALA A 140 4.79 1.61 18.85
C ALA A 140 4.98 0.09 18.92
N ASP A 141 5.23 -0.47 20.08
CA ASP A 141 5.42 -1.91 20.33
C ASP A 141 4.13 -2.71 20.09
N GLU A 142 2.97 -2.18 20.49
CA GLU A 142 1.67 -2.78 20.17
C GLU A 142 1.43 -2.81 18.67
N LEU A 143 1.71 -1.68 17.99
CA LEU A 143 1.54 -1.57 16.54
C LEU A 143 2.51 -2.48 15.78
N SER A 144 3.77 -2.54 16.18
CA SER A 144 4.75 -3.45 15.58
C SER A 144 4.32 -4.92 15.71
N THR A 145 3.71 -5.29 16.85
CA THR A 145 3.16 -6.64 17.06
C THR A 145 1.95 -6.90 16.15
N LEU A 146 1.07 -5.92 15.96
CA LEU A 146 -0.09 -6.06 15.07
C LEU A 146 0.34 -6.26 13.61
N ILE A 147 1.28 -5.46 13.11
CA ILE A 147 1.73 -5.53 11.73
C ILE A 147 2.66 -6.74 11.45
N ASP A 148 3.23 -7.35 12.48
CA ASP A 148 4.05 -8.56 12.36
C ASP A 148 3.24 -9.76 11.83
N ASN A 149 1.93 -9.78 12.11
CA ASN A 149 0.99 -10.81 11.71
C ASN A 149 -0.01 -10.36 10.63
N GLU A 150 0.33 -9.33 9.83
CA GLU A 150 -0.59 -8.71 8.87
C GLU A 150 -1.88 -8.19 9.55
N TRP A 151 -1.88 -6.93 9.92
CA TRP A 151 -3.05 -6.31 10.54
C TRP A 151 -4.11 -5.95 9.51
N TRP A 152 -5.06 -6.85 9.33
CA TRP A 152 -6.22 -6.67 8.47
C TRP A 152 -7.35 -5.94 9.20
N LEU A 153 -7.96 -4.97 8.54
CA LEU A 153 -9.04 -4.14 9.06
C LEU A 153 -10.18 -4.08 8.06
N THR A 154 -11.37 -4.37 8.52
CA THR A 154 -12.62 -4.05 7.82
C THR A 154 -12.86 -2.54 7.79
N SER A 155 -13.82 -2.06 6.99
CA SER A 155 -14.20 -0.65 6.99
C SER A 155 -14.60 -0.14 8.38
N ASP A 156 -15.33 -0.95 9.14
CA ASP A 156 -15.77 -0.57 10.50
C ASP A 156 -14.60 -0.50 11.49
N GLU A 157 -13.66 -1.45 11.42
CA GLU A 157 -12.43 -1.43 12.21
C GLU A 157 -11.50 -0.28 11.84
N ALA A 158 -11.40 0.07 10.54
CA ALA A 158 -10.63 1.23 10.08
C ALA A 158 -11.24 2.55 10.61
N ILE A 159 -12.56 2.67 10.66
CA ILE A 159 -13.24 3.81 11.27
C ILE A 159 -12.90 3.90 12.77
N GLN A 160 -13.00 2.78 13.49
CA GLN A 160 -12.76 2.73 14.93
C GLN A 160 -11.29 2.93 15.32
N ASN A 161 -10.36 2.30 14.60
CA ASN A 161 -8.95 2.30 14.97
C ASN A 161 -8.15 3.42 14.30
N LEU A 162 -8.49 3.80 13.07
CA LEU A 162 -7.73 4.76 12.27
C LEU A 162 -8.41 6.12 12.14
N GLY A 163 -9.63 6.28 12.67
CA GLY A 163 -10.39 7.52 12.55
C GLY A 163 -10.84 7.83 11.13
N PHE A 164 -11.04 6.83 10.29
CA PHE A 164 -11.58 6.99 8.95
C PHE A 164 -13.06 7.37 8.99
N VAL A 165 -13.58 7.87 7.88
CA VAL A 165 -14.97 8.28 7.76
C VAL A 165 -15.66 7.37 6.73
N LEU A 166 -16.84 6.86 7.08
CA LEU A 166 -17.62 6.09 6.11
C LEU A 166 -17.97 6.98 4.91
N SER A 167 -17.66 6.50 3.71
CA SER A 167 -18.01 7.21 2.49
C SER A 167 -19.54 7.27 2.34
N SER A 168 -20.06 8.50 2.16
CA SER A 168 -21.48 8.72 1.94
C SER A 168 -21.90 8.55 0.48
N SER A 169 -20.98 8.18 -0.42
CA SER A 169 -21.30 8.02 -1.84
C SER A 169 -22.20 6.80 -2.05
N THR A 170 -23.44 7.08 -2.38
CA THR A 170 -24.35 6.15 -3.04
C THR A 170 -23.70 5.68 -4.34
N ALA A 171 -23.49 4.37 -4.43
CA ALA A 171 -23.36 3.62 -5.68
C ALA A 171 -22.18 3.98 -6.61
N ILE A 172 -21.00 3.43 -6.33
CA ILE A 172 -20.23 2.87 -7.43
C ILE A 172 -20.87 1.48 -7.69
N GLU A 173 -22.04 1.50 -8.33
CA GLU A 173 -22.73 0.27 -8.69
C GLU A 173 -21.97 -0.46 -9.80
N ASN A 174 -21.69 -1.72 -9.53
CA ASN A 174 -21.50 -2.84 -10.47
C ASN A 174 -20.24 -2.98 -11.34
N THR A 175 -19.51 -1.95 -11.71
CA THR A 175 -18.25 -2.13 -12.47
C THR A 175 -17.05 -2.48 -11.57
N ALA A 176 -17.07 -2.03 -10.33
CA ALA A 176 -16.01 -2.31 -9.36
C ALA A 176 -16.01 -3.78 -8.88
N LYS A 177 -17.20 -4.39 -8.75
CA LYS A 177 -17.35 -5.73 -8.18
C LYS A 177 -16.67 -6.82 -9.01
N THR A 178 -16.87 -6.81 -10.33
CA THR A 178 -16.27 -7.79 -11.24
C THR A 178 -14.76 -7.59 -11.39
N LYS A 179 -14.30 -6.33 -11.39
CA LYS A 179 -12.89 -5.99 -11.48
C LYS A 179 -12.17 -6.32 -10.16
N GLN A 180 -12.81 -6.11 -9.03
CA GLN A 180 -12.32 -6.41 -7.68
C GLN A 180 -12.16 -7.93 -7.46
N GLU A 181 -13.11 -8.75 -7.91
CA GLU A 181 -13.02 -10.21 -7.84
C GLU A 181 -11.86 -10.75 -8.68
N ASN A 182 -11.60 -10.18 -9.86
CA ASN A 182 -10.49 -10.54 -10.73
C ASN A 182 -9.13 -10.11 -10.12
N ILE A 183 -9.04 -8.91 -9.55
CA ILE A 183 -7.82 -8.41 -8.89
C ILE A 183 -7.48 -9.29 -7.69
N TYR A 184 -8.46 -9.61 -6.85
CA TYR A 184 -8.25 -10.48 -5.69
C TYR A 184 -7.83 -11.90 -6.10
N LYS A 185 -8.44 -12.46 -7.15
CA LYS A 185 -8.06 -13.76 -7.71
C LYS A 185 -6.62 -13.75 -8.24
N ASN A 186 -6.25 -12.73 -8.99
CA ASN A 186 -4.89 -12.55 -9.50
C ASN A 186 -3.87 -12.37 -8.37
N TYR A 187 -4.23 -11.63 -7.31
CA TYR A 187 -3.39 -11.50 -6.10
C TYR A 187 -3.17 -12.85 -5.43
N LEU A 188 -4.23 -13.64 -5.23
CA LEU A 188 -4.11 -14.97 -4.62
C LEU A 188 -3.27 -15.93 -5.48
N GLU A 189 -3.36 -15.84 -6.80
CA GLU A 189 -2.55 -16.62 -7.72
C GLU A 189 -1.08 -16.18 -7.67
N LYS A 190 -0.80 -14.86 -7.67
CA LYS A 190 0.55 -14.30 -7.47
C LYS A 190 1.12 -14.69 -6.09
N LYS A 191 0.33 -14.60 -5.03
CA LYS A 191 0.74 -15.00 -3.67
C LYS A 191 1.03 -16.50 -3.59
N LYS A 192 0.23 -17.34 -4.23
CA LYS A 192 0.50 -18.80 -4.36
C LYS A 192 1.78 -19.07 -5.16
N ALA A 193 2.00 -18.37 -6.27
CA ALA A 193 3.21 -18.50 -7.07
C ALA A 193 4.46 -18.06 -6.28
N LEU A 194 4.39 -16.96 -5.53
CA LEU A 194 5.46 -16.50 -4.65
C LEU A 194 5.71 -17.47 -3.47
N SER A 195 4.67 -18.06 -2.88
CA SER A 195 4.81 -19.07 -1.82
C SER A 195 5.31 -20.41 -2.38
N ALA A 196 4.95 -20.77 -3.60
CA ALA A 196 5.45 -21.95 -4.30
C ALA A 196 6.90 -21.78 -4.82
N SER A 197 7.32 -20.55 -5.06
CA SER A 197 8.70 -20.20 -5.42
C SER A 197 9.57 -19.88 -4.19
N ASN A 198 9.18 -20.35 -3.02
CA ASN A 198 9.98 -20.14 -1.83
C ASN A 198 11.43 -20.53 -2.11
N ALA A 199 12.35 -19.58 -1.91
CA ALA A 199 13.79 -19.79 -2.09
C ALA A 199 14.32 -21.00 -1.32
N PHE A 200 13.59 -21.42 -0.30
CA PHE A 200 13.84 -22.64 0.48
C PHE A 200 13.55 -23.92 -0.32
N ASP A 201 12.44 -23.98 -1.06
CA ASP A 201 12.12 -25.14 -1.91
C ASP A 201 13.08 -25.25 -3.10
N LEU A 202 13.45 -24.09 -3.68
CA LEU A 202 14.51 -24.04 -4.71
C LEU A 202 15.87 -24.45 -4.15
N PHE A 203 16.20 -24.07 -2.93
CA PHE A 203 17.44 -24.48 -2.26
C PHE A 203 17.45 -25.98 -1.95
N ILE A 204 16.36 -26.54 -1.47
CA ILE A 204 16.23 -27.99 -1.20
C ILE A 204 16.28 -28.80 -2.50
N ASN A 205 15.59 -28.37 -3.53
CA ASN A 205 15.59 -29.03 -4.84
C ASN A 205 16.97 -28.98 -5.51
N HIS A 206 17.68 -27.85 -5.40
CA HIS A 206 19.05 -27.73 -5.89
C HIS A 206 20.04 -28.61 -5.12
N LYS A 207 19.90 -28.70 -3.78
CA LYS A 207 20.72 -29.56 -2.93
C LYS A 207 20.50 -31.05 -3.22
N ASN A 208 19.30 -31.44 -3.62
CA ASN A 208 18.96 -32.80 -3.98
C ASN A 208 19.46 -33.17 -5.40
N SER A 209 19.53 -32.21 -6.32
CA SER A 209 20.09 -32.43 -7.67
C SER A 209 21.61 -32.55 -7.70
N LEU A 210 22.31 -32.06 -6.66
CA LEU A 210 23.77 -32.19 -6.52
C LEU A 210 24.19 -33.52 -5.86
N LYS A 211 23.26 -34.37 -5.46
CA LYS A 211 23.52 -35.69 -4.85
C LYS A 211 23.30 -36.87 -5.81
N GLN A 212 22.98 -36.59 -7.06
CA GLN A 212 22.96 -37.55 -8.18
C GLN A 212 24.17 -37.30 -9.08
#